data_d4109b83659b2ac2099f34a43fa8559d
#
_entry.id   d4109b83659b2ac2099f34a43fa8559d
#
_cell.length_a   1.000
_cell.length_b   1.000
_cell.length_c   1.000
_cell.angle_alpha   90.00
_cell.angle_beta   90.00
_cell.angle_gamma   90.00
#
_symmetry.space_group_name_H-M   'P 1'
#
loop_
_entity.id
_entity.type
_entity.pdbx_description
1 polymer ?
#
loop_
_entity_poly.entity_id
_entity_poly.type
_entity_poly.pdbx_seq_one_letter_code
_entity_poly.pdbx_strand_id
1 'polypeptide(L)'
;DELGEFRDTIQAVINLLVFIFVVTGFVYTAFARRDSGIAGYVDALYFTVTTMTTTGFGDIVLPGTFGKLVSVVVMIVGISLFVRLAQLIFRPAKVNFPCPQCGLHRHEPDAVHCKACGHLLNIPDEGQG
;
A
#
# COMPACT_ATOMS: atom_id res chain seq x y z
N ASP A 1 6.66 9.81 15.83
CA ASP A 1 6.47 8.78 16.82
C ASP A 1 6.60 7.40 16.21
N GLU A 2 7.65 6.67 16.61
CA GLU A 2 7.97 5.38 16.02
C GLU A 2 6.85 4.36 16.21
N LEU A 3 6.21 4.37 17.38
CA LEU A 3 5.11 3.45 17.66
C LEU A 3 3.90 3.71 16.79
N GLY A 4 3.60 4.99 16.52
CA GLY A 4 2.50 5.35 15.65
C GLY A 4 2.73 4.90 14.21
N GLU A 5 3.94 5.10 13.70
CA GLU A 5 4.30 4.68 12.34
C GLU A 5 4.28 3.16 12.20
N PHE A 6 4.81 2.47 13.19
CA PHE A 6 4.81 1.01 13.20
C PHE A 6 3.39 0.47 13.22
N ARG A 7 2.52 1.09 14.02
CA ARG A 7 1.10 0.72 14.07
C ARG A 7 0.42 0.92 12.73
N ASP A 8 0.69 2.05 12.07
CA ASP A 8 0.09 2.35 10.77
C ASP A 8 0.54 1.35 9.71
N THR A 9 1.82 0.97 9.72
CA THR A 9 2.35 -0.03 8.80
C THR A 9 1.69 -1.39 9.03
N ILE A 10 1.58 -1.82 10.29
CA ILE A 10 0.92 -3.08 10.62
C ILE A 10 -0.54 -3.05 10.18
N GLN A 11 -1.23 -1.93 10.43
CA GLN A 11 -2.62 -1.80 10.03
C GLN A 11 -2.77 -1.90 8.51
N ALA A 12 -1.87 -1.29 7.75
CA ALA A 12 -1.90 -1.36 6.29
C ALA A 12 -1.66 -2.78 5.80
N VAL A 13 -0.72 -3.51 6.42
CA VAL A 13 -0.46 -4.92 6.07
C VAL A 13 -1.69 -5.77 6.36
N ILE A 14 -2.31 -5.59 7.53
CA ILE A 14 -3.49 -6.35 7.89
C ILE A 14 -4.63 -6.07 6.91
N ASN A 15 -4.87 -4.80 6.57
CA ASN A 15 -5.91 -4.43 5.63
C ASN A 15 -5.67 -5.09 4.26
N LEU A 16 -4.42 -5.09 3.81
CA LEU A 16 -4.07 -5.70 2.53
C LEU A 16 -4.30 -7.20 2.54
N LEU A 17 -3.88 -7.88 3.61
CA LEU A 17 -4.05 -9.32 3.74
C LEU A 17 -5.53 -9.71 3.82
N VAL A 18 -6.33 -8.95 4.56
CA VAL A 18 -7.77 -9.18 4.64
C VAL A 18 -8.41 -8.97 3.27
N PHE A 19 -8.03 -7.93 2.55
CA PHE A 19 -8.54 -7.67 1.21
C PHE A 19 -8.21 -8.83 0.27
N ILE A 20 -6.95 -9.29 0.27
CA ILE A 20 -6.53 -10.42 -0.56
C ILE A 20 -7.37 -11.66 -0.22
N PHE A 21 -7.54 -11.94 1.06
CA PHE A 21 -8.29 -13.11 1.51
C PHE A 21 -9.76 -13.05 1.05
N VAL A 22 -10.41 -11.91 1.27
CA VAL A 22 -11.82 -11.72 0.92
C VAL A 22 -12.02 -11.81 -0.59
N VAL A 23 -11.17 -11.14 -1.37
CA VAL A 23 -11.28 -11.14 -2.84
C VAL A 23 -11.02 -12.54 -3.38
N THR A 24 -10.00 -13.23 -2.84
CA THR A 24 -9.68 -14.59 -3.28
C THR A 24 -10.87 -15.52 -3.04
N GLY A 25 -11.50 -15.44 -1.87
CA GLY A 25 -12.69 -16.23 -1.56
C GLY A 25 -13.85 -15.92 -2.49
N PHE A 26 -14.08 -14.63 -2.75
CA PHE A 26 -15.15 -14.20 -3.65
C PHE A 26 -14.91 -14.70 -5.08
N VAL A 27 -13.69 -14.51 -5.59
CA VAL A 27 -13.34 -14.93 -6.95
C VAL A 27 -13.48 -16.45 -7.09
N TYR A 28 -12.98 -17.19 -6.11
CA TYR A 28 -13.09 -18.64 -6.13
C TYR A 28 -14.56 -19.08 -6.13
N THR A 29 -15.37 -18.50 -5.24
CA THR A 29 -16.77 -18.88 -5.12
C THR A 29 -17.57 -18.51 -6.36
N ALA A 30 -17.33 -17.33 -6.93
CA ALA A 30 -18.12 -16.81 -8.03
C ALA A 30 -17.69 -17.39 -9.39
N PHE A 31 -16.42 -17.70 -9.58
CA PHE A 31 -15.89 -18.00 -10.90
C PHE A 31 -15.27 -19.39 -11.04
N ALA A 32 -15.12 -20.17 -9.97
CA ALA A 32 -14.46 -21.47 -10.03
C ALA A 32 -15.19 -22.46 -10.95
N ARG A 33 -16.51 -22.31 -11.07
CA ARG A 33 -17.35 -23.21 -11.89
C ARG A 33 -17.52 -22.68 -13.32
N ARG A 34 -16.93 -21.54 -13.62
CA ARG A 34 -16.99 -20.96 -14.96
C ARG A 34 -15.66 -21.22 -15.69
N ASP A 35 -15.65 -21.00 -16.99
CA ASP A 35 -14.48 -21.22 -17.81
C ASP A 35 -13.44 -20.11 -17.60
N SER A 36 -12.96 -19.98 -16.37
CA SER A 36 -12.08 -18.87 -15.98
C SER A 36 -10.61 -19.28 -15.80
N GLY A 37 -10.35 -20.59 -15.84
CA GLY A 37 -9.01 -21.09 -15.53
C GLY A 37 -8.74 -21.23 -14.04
N ILE A 38 -9.73 -20.92 -13.19
CA ILE A 38 -9.60 -21.01 -11.75
C ILE A 38 -10.10 -22.39 -11.32
N ALA A 39 -9.17 -23.32 -11.13
CA ALA A 39 -9.49 -24.68 -10.70
C ALA A 39 -9.45 -24.84 -9.18
N GLY A 40 -8.70 -24.01 -8.48
CA GLY A 40 -8.55 -24.12 -7.04
C GLY A 40 -8.35 -22.78 -6.37
N TYR A 41 -8.26 -22.81 -5.05
CA TYR A 41 -8.10 -21.60 -4.26
C TYR A 41 -6.78 -20.87 -4.56
N VAL A 42 -5.73 -21.66 -4.85
CA VAL A 42 -4.42 -21.09 -5.18
C VAL A 42 -4.49 -20.31 -6.50
N ASP A 43 -5.25 -20.80 -7.47
CA ASP A 43 -5.43 -20.10 -8.74
C ASP A 43 -6.15 -18.76 -8.52
N ALA A 44 -7.15 -18.74 -7.64
CA ALA A 44 -7.84 -17.50 -7.30
C ALA A 44 -6.91 -16.52 -6.57
N LEU A 45 -6.08 -17.02 -5.67
CA LEU A 45 -5.07 -16.21 -4.98
C LEU A 45 -4.07 -15.64 -5.96
N TYR A 46 -3.58 -16.46 -6.89
CA TYR A 46 -2.65 -16.04 -7.94
C TYR A 46 -3.26 -14.91 -8.77
N PHE A 47 -4.51 -15.08 -9.22
CA PHE A 47 -5.20 -14.05 -9.98
C PHE A 47 -5.30 -12.75 -9.18
N THR A 48 -5.71 -12.84 -7.91
CA THR A 48 -5.90 -11.66 -7.06
C THR A 48 -4.59 -10.90 -6.91
N VAL A 49 -3.51 -11.60 -6.60
CA VAL A 49 -2.20 -10.97 -6.37
C VAL A 49 -1.66 -10.35 -7.66
N THR A 50 -1.72 -11.08 -8.79
CA THR A 50 -1.21 -10.54 -10.06
C THR A 50 -2.01 -9.33 -10.53
N THR A 51 -3.32 -9.33 -10.28
CA THR A 51 -4.19 -8.22 -10.65
C THR A 51 -3.90 -7.00 -9.77
N MET A 52 -3.82 -7.23 -8.47
CA MET A 52 -3.60 -6.15 -7.49
C MET A 52 -2.25 -5.48 -7.66
N THR A 53 -1.21 -6.26 -7.94
CA THR A 53 0.15 -5.74 -8.12
C THR A 53 0.40 -5.21 -9.52
N THR A 54 -0.62 -5.19 -10.37
CA THR A 54 -0.56 -4.74 -11.77
C THR A 54 0.34 -5.61 -12.67
N THR A 55 0.72 -6.81 -12.20
CA THR A 55 1.51 -7.74 -13.02
C THR A 55 0.71 -8.22 -14.22
N GLY A 56 -0.50 -8.73 -13.99
CA GLY A 56 -1.47 -9.03 -15.01
C GLY A 56 -0.96 -9.89 -16.16
N PHE A 57 -0.46 -11.10 -15.87
CA PHE A 57 0.03 -11.99 -16.92
C PHE A 57 -1.03 -12.33 -17.96
N GLY A 58 -2.32 -12.28 -17.60
CA GLY A 58 -3.39 -12.56 -18.53
C GLY A 58 -3.69 -14.03 -18.78
N ASP A 59 -3.02 -14.93 -18.06
CA ASP A 59 -3.27 -16.36 -18.15
C ASP A 59 -4.55 -16.79 -17.43
N ILE A 60 -4.95 -16.07 -16.41
CA ILE A 60 -6.23 -16.23 -15.71
C ILE A 60 -6.98 -14.91 -15.81
N VAL A 61 -8.16 -14.94 -16.44
CA VAL A 61 -8.98 -13.74 -16.64
C VAL A 61 -10.42 -14.11 -16.27
N LEU A 62 -11.11 -13.23 -15.55
CA LEU A 62 -12.50 -13.46 -15.19
C LEU A 62 -13.38 -13.30 -16.46
N PRO A 63 -14.27 -14.26 -16.74
CA PRO A 63 -15.06 -14.23 -17.96
C PRO A 63 -16.25 -13.27 -17.85
N GLY A 64 -16.69 -12.75 -19.00
CA GLY A 64 -17.91 -11.99 -19.14
C GLY A 64 -17.80 -10.56 -18.65
N THR A 65 -18.88 -9.80 -18.84
CA THR A 65 -18.95 -8.40 -18.43
C THR A 65 -18.87 -8.27 -16.91
N PHE A 66 -19.55 -9.15 -16.20
CA PHE A 66 -19.50 -9.15 -14.73
C PHE A 66 -18.07 -9.40 -14.24
N GLY A 67 -17.36 -10.35 -14.84
CA GLY A 67 -15.97 -10.61 -14.51
C GLY A 67 -15.07 -9.41 -14.73
N LYS A 68 -15.27 -8.70 -15.83
CA LYS A 68 -14.50 -7.48 -16.12
C LYS A 68 -14.77 -6.38 -15.09
N LEU A 69 -16.04 -6.22 -14.69
CA LEU A 69 -16.39 -5.23 -13.67
C LEU A 69 -15.77 -5.57 -12.32
N VAL A 70 -15.81 -6.84 -11.93
CA VAL A 70 -15.18 -7.29 -10.69
C VAL A 70 -13.68 -7.02 -10.75
N SER A 71 -13.02 -7.32 -11.87
CA SER A 71 -11.59 -7.07 -12.04
C SER A 71 -11.26 -5.59 -11.91
N VAL A 72 -12.10 -4.70 -12.47
CA VAL A 72 -11.89 -3.25 -12.36
C VAL A 72 -11.93 -2.82 -10.89
N VAL A 73 -12.93 -3.27 -10.15
CA VAL A 73 -13.06 -2.92 -8.73
C VAL A 73 -11.85 -3.44 -7.95
N VAL A 74 -11.45 -4.69 -8.19
CA VAL A 74 -10.30 -5.29 -7.52
C VAL A 74 -9.03 -4.51 -7.82
N MET A 75 -8.83 -4.11 -9.08
CA MET A 75 -7.66 -3.33 -9.46
C MET A 75 -7.62 -1.98 -8.75
N ILE A 76 -8.74 -1.26 -8.73
CA ILE A 76 -8.78 0.07 -8.12
C ILE A 76 -8.53 0.00 -6.61
N VAL A 77 -9.26 -0.86 -5.92
CA VAL A 77 -9.13 -0.99 -4.46
C VAL A 77 -7.78 -1.59 -4.10
N GLY A 78 -7.37 -2.62 -4.82
CA GLY A 78 -6.11 -3.31 -4.56
C GLY A 78 -4.90 -2.42 -4.73
N ILE A 79 -4.84 -1.66 -5.83
CA ILE A 79 -3.69 -0.76 -6.04
C ILE A 79 -3.67 0.35 -4.99
N SER A 80 -4.84 0.83 -4.56
CA SER A 80 -4.92 1.84 -3.52
C SER A 80 -4.32 1.34 -2.21
N LEU A 81 -4.68 0.12 -1.81
CA LEU A 81 -4.14 -0.49 -0.58
C LEU A 81 -2.65 -0.77 -0.72
N PHE A 82 -2.23 -1.27 -1.87
CA PHE A 82 -0.83 -1.60 -2.12
C PHE A 82 0.04 -0.34 -2.10
N VAL A 83 -0.41 0.73 -2.75
CA VAL A 83 0.31 2.00 -2.77
C VAL A 83 0.41 2.59 -1.36
N ARG A 84 -0.67 2.49 -0.59
CA ARG A 84 -0.63 2.97 0.79
C ARG A 84 0.43 2.23 1.61
N LEU A 85 0.49 0.90 1.46
CA LEU A 85 1.51 0.11 2.15
C LEU A 85 2.91 0.50 1.69
N ALA A 86 3.11 0.67 0.39
CA ALA A 86 4.40 1.07 -0.16
C ALA A 86 4.82 2.44 0.37
N GLN A 87 3.89 3.38 0.45
CA GLN A 87 4.17 4.70 1.00
C GLN A 87 4.63 4.64 2.46
N LEU A 88 4.00 3.78 3.24
CA LEU A 88 4.37 3.64 4.66
C LEU A 88 5.73 2.97 4.83
N ILE A 89 6.08 2.03 3.94
CA ILE A 89 7.37 1.32 4.02
C ILE A 89 8.51 2.21 3.52
N PHE A 90 8.32 2.89 2.38
CA PHE A 90 9.39 3.65 1.72
C PHE A 90 9.44 5.11 2.15
N ARG A 91 8.44 5.57 2.89
CA ARG A 91 8.41 6.94 3.36
C ARG A 91 9.40 7.10 4.51
N PRO A 92 10.41 7.97 4.38
CA PRO A 92 11.28 8.22 5.52
C PRO A 92 10.48 8.85 6.66
N ALA A 93 10.71 8.37 7.87
CA ALA A 93 10.05 8.89 9.05
C ALA A 93 10.43 10.36 9.25
N LYS A 94 9.44 11.25 9.35
CA LYS A 94 9.70 12.64 9.66
C LYS A 94 10.08 12.77 11.13
N VAL A 95 11.13 13.53 11.40
CA VAL A 95 11.56 13.76 12.77
C VAL A 95 10.73 14.88 13.40
N ASN A 96 10.47 14.75 14.68
CA ASN A 96 9.79 15.79 15.45
C ASN A 96 10.85 16.74 15.98
N PHE A 97 11.07 17.84 15.26
CA PHE A 97 12.05 18.85 15.63
C PHE A 97 11.38 20.22 15.47
N PRO A 98 10.83 20.78 16.57
CA PRO A 98 10.12 22.04 16.47
C PRO A 98 11.04 23.17 15.99
N CYS A 99 10.58 23.89 14.98
CA CYS A 99 11.32 25.05 14.50
C CYS A 99 11.22 26.17 15.55
N PRO A 100 12.34 26.73 16.01
CA PRO A 100 12.29 27.78 17.05
C PRO A 100 11.70 29.08 16.53
N GLN A 101 11.57 29.26 15.22
CA GLN A 101 11.06 30.50 14.67
C GLN A 101 9.59 30.43 14.30
N CYS A 102 9.14 29.41 13.58
CA CYS A 102 7.75 29.33 13.11
C CYS A 102 6.93 28.24 13.79
N GLY A 103 7.55 27.35 14.57
CA GLY A 103 6.83 26.32 15.31
C GLY A 103 6.46 25.07 14.53
N LEU A 104 6.90 24.94 13.29
CA LEU A 104 6.66 23.72 12.51
C LEU A 104 7.36 22.55 13.18
N HIS A 105 6.61 21.49 13.51
CA HIS A 105 7.13 20.39 14.31
C HIS A 105 7.79 19.28 13.51
N ARG A 106 7.28 18.99 12.31
CA ARG A 106 7.76 17.85 11.53
C ARG A 106 8.63 18.28 10.37
N HIS A 107 9.81 17.75 10.32
CA HIS A 107 10.78 18.01 9.26
C HIS A 107 11.34 16.69 8.72
N GLU A 108 11.86 16.74 7.50
CA GLU A 108 12.56 15.59 6.94
C GLU A 108 13.84 15.32 7.76
N PRO A 109 14.26 14.05 7.90
CA PRO A 109 15.44 13.75 8.73
C PRO A 109 16.72 14.42 8.28
N ASP A 110 16.84 14.74 7.00
CA ASP A 110 18.02 15.37 6.42
C ASP A 110 17.85 16.88 6.20
N ALA A 111 16.79 17.47 6.76
CA ALA A 111 16.52 18.88 6.54
C ALA A 111 17.55 19.76 7.23
N VAL A 112 18.11 20.71 6.49
CA VAL A 112 19.02 21.73 7.01
C VAL A 112 18.26 23.00 7.36
N HIS A 113 17.19 23.29 6.63
CA HIS A 113 16.36 24.48 6.81
C HIS A 113 14.91 24.11 6.98
N CYS A 114 14.19 24.91 7.76
CA CYS A 114 12.74 24.77 7.89
C CYS A 114 12.08 25.06 6.54
N LYS A 115 11.22 24.13 6.10
CA LYS A 115 10.54 24.28 4.81
C LYS A 115 9.50 25.39 4.80
N ALA A 116 9.05 25.82 6.00
CA ALA A 116 8.04 26.87 6.12
C ALA A 116 8.61 28.25 6.18
N CYS A 117 9.69 28.46 6.95
CA CYS A 117 10.24 29.80 7.17
C CYS A 117 11.72 29.95 6.76
N GLY A 118 12.38 28.84 6.43
CA GLY A 118 13.78 28.88 6.01
C GLY A 118 14.79 28.95 7.15
N HIS A 119 14.34 28.85 8.40
CA HIS A 119 15.25 28.91 9.55
C HIS A 119 16.18 27.69 9.56
N LEU A 120 17.45 27.92 9.92
CA LEU A 120 18.43 26.84 9.99
C LEU A 120 18.08 25.87 11.12
N LEU A 121 18.05 24.59 10.80
CA LEU A 121 17.78 23.53 11.75
C LEU A 121 19.03 22.69 11.99
N ASN A 122 19.22 22.28 13.25
CA ASN A 122 20.32 21.40 13.64
C ASN A 122 19.79 20.02 14.02
N ILE A 123 19.12 19.39 13.07
CA ILE A 123 18.56 18.05 13.31
C ILE A 123 19.70 17.02 13.26
N PRO A 124 19.96 16.29 14.37
CA PRO A 124 20.99 15.25 14.33
C PRO A 124 20.55 14.10 13.44
N ASP A 125 21.39 13.72 12.50
CA ASP A 125 21.14 12.56 11.66
C ASP A 125 22.44 11.78 11.45
N GLU A 126 22.32 10.65 10.74
CA GLU A 126 23.47 9.78 10.52
C GLU A 126 24.55 10.43 9.65
N GLY A 127 24.15 11.37 8.79
CA GLY A 127 25.08 12.06 7.92
C GLY A 127 25.92 13.09 8.62
N GLN A 128 25.58 13.49 9.84
CA GLN A 128 26.29 14.47 10.63
C GLN A 128 27.23 13.86 11.66
N GLY A 129 27.15 12.55 11.82
CA GLY A 129 27.91 11.82 12.81
C GLY A 129 29.40 11.73 12.58
#